data_d6112a1719db6d621eca0538da300112
#
_entry.id   d6112a1719db6d621eca0538da300112
#
_cell.length_a   1.000
_cell.length_b   1.000
_cell.length_c   1.000
_cell.angle_alpha   90.00
_cell.angle_beta   90.00
_cell.angle_gamma   90.00
#
_symmetry.space_group_name_H-M   'P 1'
#
loop_
_entity.id
_entity.type
_entity.pdbx_description
1 polymer ?
#
loop_
_entity_poly.entity_id
_entity_poly.type
_entity_poly.pdbx_seq_one_letter_code
_entity_poly.pdbx_strand_id
1 'polypeptide(L)'
;MHHRTLTLFLALAFALVSRAQHATNIPSLPGERWWGGATALGSKMPFGKELPAFNLFNRNDNNQVSPLLVSNKGRYVWSDRPFTFSVRQGDLHLDSPFAPITVPQKAGSTLRDAYLAAMHAHFPPSGKLPDSLFFTMPQYNTWIELMYSQNQKDVLAYAEDIVKNGFPPGIIMIDDNWQRHYGNFEFKPDRFPDPKDMVKRLHQMGFKVMLWVCPFVSADSPEYRDLAEKGFLLTDTTSQPAIIKWWNGQSAVYDFTNPHARNHFIGLLRGVQQRYGIDGFKFDGGDNHFYHRTDLVSHGGKGIVSVDHTRAWAELGLAFPFNEYRAGWQMGGKELVQRLGDKDYSWQAVRLLIPDMIAAGLLGYAYACPDMIGGGSFATFLGIDASQFDQQLIVRSAQVHALMPMMQFSVAPWRILDAQHLQAVKAMAKLHATFGHYILQCARQSATTGEPIVQSLEYAYPNHGYAEITDQWMLGARYMVAPMVSAGTSRSVVLPPGKWKDDRGRVLKGGRTITIDVPLTRLPYYEKL
;
A
#
# COMPACT_ATOMS: atom_id res chain seq x y z
N MET A 1 52.00 62.60 9.59
CA MET A 1 52.18 61.15 9.38
C MET A 1 50.78 60.52 9.40
N HIS A 2 50.19 60.25 8.22
CA HIS A 2 48.86 59.70 8.08
C HIS A 2 48.98 58.20 7.81
N HIS A 3 48.48 57.36 8.71
CA HIS A 3 48.21 55.94 8.48
C HIS A 3 46.86 55.75 7.82
N ARG A 4 46.84 55.30 6.57
CA ARG A 4 45.66 54.80 5.87
C ARG A 4 45.52 53.32 6.16
N THR A 5 44.48 52.96 6.87
CA THR A 5 44.06 51.56 7.08
C THR A 5 43.23 51.12 5.88
N LEU A 6 43.72 50.13 5.14
CA LEU A 6 43.03 49.51 3.99
C LEU A 6 42.16 48.38 4.50
N THR A 7 40.84 48.57 4.48
CA THR A 7 39.88 47.53 4.85
C THR A 7 39.57 46.69 3.62
N LEU A 8 40.00 45.43 3.64
CA LEU A 8 39.73 44.44 2.59
C LEU A 8 38.33 43.86 2.83
N PHE A 9 37.36 44.16 1.98
CA PHE A 9 36.05 43.46 1.95
C PHE A 9 36.20 42.15 1.18
N LEU A 10 36.15 41.03 1.88
CA LEU A 10 36.00 39.70 1.29
C LEU A 10 34.53 39.49 0.97
N ALA A 11 34.13 39.64 -0.29
CA ALA A 11 32.81 39.26 -0.76
C ALA A 11 32.76 37.71 -0.92
N LEU A 12 32.17 37.01 0.01
CA LEU A 12 31.80 35.60 -0.16
C LEU A 12 30.66 35.51 -1.19
N ALA A 13 30.99 35.19 -2.41
CA ALA A 13 30.00 34.81 -3.41
C ALA A 13 29.47 33.40 -3.06
N PHE A 14 28.30 33.32 -2.42
CA PHE A 14 27.54 32.07 -2.39
C PHE A 14 27.10 31.75 -3.82
N ALA A 15 27.77 30.84 -4.47
CA ALA A 15 27.29 30.24 -5.70
C ALA A 15 26.06 29.39 -5.35
N LEU A 16 24.87 29.98 -5.48
CA LEU A 16 23.63 29.23 -5.61
C LEU A 16 23.74 28.39 -6.87
N VAL A 17 24.07 27.11 -6.72
CA VAL A 17 23.91 26.14 -7.80
C VAL A 17 22.43 26.03 -8.04
N SER A 18 21.89 26.86 -8.93
CA SER A 18 20.57 26.71 -9.51
C SER A 18 20.57 25.36 -10.24
N ARG A 19 20.03 24.28 -9.62
CA ARG A 19 19.71 23.07 -10.36
C ARG A 19 18.73 23.49 -11.45
N ALA A 20 19.07 23.19 -12.70
CA ALA A 20 18.18 23.42 -13.83
C ALA A 20 16.84 22.73 -13.52
N GLN A 21 15.78 23.51 -13.44
CA GLN A 21 14.43 23.03 -13.18
C GLN A 21 13.77 22.88 -14.54
N HIS A 22 13.33 21.66 -14.84
CA HIS A 22 12.67 21.33 -16.10
C HIS A 22 11.15 21.38 -15.92
N ALA A 23 10.57 22.53 -16.21
CA ALA A 23 9.12 22.72 -16.16
C ALA A 23 8.48 22.32 -17.49
N THR A 24 7.38 21.57 -17.42
CA THR A 24 6.55 21.18 -18.58
C THR A 24 5.11 21.47 -18.26
N ASN A 25 4.42 22.20 -19.17
CA ASN A 25 2.98 22.43 -19.09
C ASN A 25 2.26 21.59 -20.16
N ILE A 26 1.22 20.88 -19.73
CA ILE A 26 0.42 19.99 -20.58
C ILE A 26 -1.01 20.52 -20.58
N PRO A 27 -1.43 21.23 -21.64
CA PRO A 27 -2.81 21.68 -21.78
C PRO A 27 -3.78 20.50 -21.82
N SER A 28 -4.87 20.62 -21.06
CA SER A 28 -5.91 19.59 -21.04
C SER A 28 -6.76 19.62 -22.29
N LEU A 29 -7.13 18.45 -22.76
CA LEU A 29 -8.10 18.28 -23.83
C LEU A 29 -9.53 18.49 -23.30
N PRO A 30 -10.53 18.81 -24.13
CA PRO A 30 -11.91 18.92 -23.71
C PRO A 30 -12.40 17.67 -22.97
N GLY A 31 -12.83 17.85 -21.71
CA GLY A 31 -13.30 16.76 -20.86
C GLY A 31 -12.22 15.79 -20.37
N GLU A 32 -10.95 16.14 -20.49
CA GLU A 32 -9.85 15.33 -19.98
C GLU A 32 -9.79 15.36 -18.46
N ARG A 33 -9.48 14.20 -17.89
CA ARG A 33 -9.22 13.99 -16.47
C ARG A 33 -7.97 13.12 -16.32
N TRP A 34 -7.23 13.36 -15.23
CA TRP A 34 -5.98 12.68 -14.94
C TRP A 34 -6.05 11.90 -13.64
N TRP A 35 -5.34 10.76 -13.57
CA TRP A 35 -5.13 9.90 -12.41
C TRP A 35 -3.64 9.58 -12.29
N GLY A 36 -3.16 9.20 -11.09
CA GLY A 36 -1.83 8.65 -10.91
C GLY A 36 -1.00 9.31 -9.80
N GLY A 37 0.32 9.15 -9.86
CA GLY A 37 1.29 9.68 -8.90
C GLY A 37 1.43 8.83 -7.65
N ALA A 38 0.44 8.82 -6.76
CA ALA A 38 0.49 8.07 -5.50
C ALA A 38 -0.88 7.50 -5.11
N THR A 39 -0.90 6.36 -4.43
CA THR A 39 -2.14 5.75 -3.92
C THR A 39 -2.86 6.66 -2.93
N ALA A 40 -2.10 7.39 -2.09
CA ALA A 40 -2.66 8.36 -1.14
C ALA A 40 -3.44 9.53 -1.79
N LEU A 41 -3.33 9.71 -3.10
CA LEU A 41 -4.11 10.69 -3.86
C LEU A 41 -5.44 10.13 -4.39
N GLY A 42 -5.79 8.88 -4.10
CA GLY A 42 -6.98 8.21 -4.62
C GLY A 42 -8.25 9.04 -4.48
N SER A 43 -8.49 9.61 -3.30
CA SER A 43 -9.66 10.47 -3.04
C SER A 43 -9.66 11.83 -3.76
N LYS A 44 -8.54 12.19 -4.40
CA LYS A 44 -8.42 13.40 -5.23
C LYS A 44 -8.55 13.08 -6.72
N MET A 45 -8.62 11.81 -7.09
CA MET A 45 -8.76 11.33 -8.46
C MET A 45 -10.23 11.12 -8.83
N PRO A 46 -10.61 11.49 -10.06
CA PRO A 46 -9.80 12.17 -11.07
C PRO A 46 -9.41 13.58 -10.62
N PHE A 47 -8.21 14.03 -10.98
CA PHE A 47 -7.77 15.38 -10.62
C PHE A 47 -8.70 16.42 -11.25
N GLY A 48 -9.22 17.29 -10.39
CA GLY A 48 -10.12 18.37 -10.78
C GLY A 48 -9.41 19.52 -11.48
N LYS A 49 -9.99 20.74 -11.41
CA LYS A 49 -9.37 21.93 -11.99
C LYS A 49 -8.14 22.42 -11.23
N GLU A 50 -8.07 22.09 -9.97
CA GLU A 50 -6.97 22.51 -9.09
C GLU A 50 -6.48 21.32 -8.26
N LEU A 51 -5.17 21.10 -8.27
CA LEU A 51 -4.46 20.21 -7.38
C LEU A 51 -3.19 20.93 -6.93
N PRO A 52 -2.96 21.11 -5.62
CA PRO A 52 -1.70 21.63 -5.11
C PRO A 52 -0.52 20.79 -5.55
N ALA A 53 0.67 21.38 -5.61
CA ALA A 53 1.87 20.68 -5.99
C ALA A 53 2.11 19.45 -5.11
N PHE A 54 2.24 18.28 -5.73
CA PHE A 54 2.55 17.02 -5.10
C PHE A 54 3.91 16.52 -5.57
N ASN A 55 4.81 16.29 -4.62
CA ASN A 55 6.18 15.89 -4.88
C ASN A 55 6.33 14.38 -4.70
N LEU A 56 6.75 13.67 -5.75
CA LEU A 56 6.88 12.21 -5.75
C LEU A 56 8.11 11.68 -5.02
N PHE A 57 9.05 12.52 -4.61
CA PHE A 57 10.30 12.05 -3.99
C PHE A 57 10.58 12.57 -2.56
N ASN A 58 9.82 13.55 -2.08
CA ASN A 58 9.95 14.09 -0.71
C ASN A 58 8.79 13.70 0.19
N ARG A 59 7.65 13.44 -0.41
CA ARG A 59 6.43 13.05 0.28
C ARG A 59 6.14 11.62 -0.08
N ASN A 60 5.97 10.86 0.95
CA ASN A 60 5.41 9.56 0.84
C ASN A 60 4.57 9.39 2.10
N ASP A 61 3.33 9.74 2.01
CA ASP A 61 2.39 9.55 3.10
C ASP A 61 2.02 8.05 3.18
N ASN A 62 3.10 7.23 3.32
CA ASN A 62 3.04 5.80 3.62
C ASN A 62 2.38 4.95 2.55
N ASN A 63 2.71 5.16 1.27
CA ASN A 63 2.05 4.43 0.21
C ASN A 63 2.94 4.19 -1.00
N GLN A 64 2.35 3.52 -1.95
CA GLN A 64 2.95 3.20 -3.20
C GLN A 64 2.89 4.43 -4.11
N VAL A 65 4.04 4.75 -4.69
CA VAL A 65 4.24 5.89 -5.57
C VAL A 65 4.79 5.41 -6.91
N SER A 66 4.37 6.03 -7.99
CA SER A 66 4.90 5.78 -9.32
C SER A 66 4.94 7.08 -10.13
N PRO A 67 5.97 7.34 -10.94
CA PRO A 67 6.07 8.53 -11.77
C PRO A 67 5.19 8.42 -13.04
N LEU A 68 3.94 8.01 -12.83
CA LEU A 68 2.94 7.75 -13.86
C LEU A 68 1.72 8.63 -13.65
N LEU A 69 1.29 9.31 -14.71
CA LEU A 69 -0.03 9.93 -14.79
C LEU A 69 -0.73 9.42 -16.06
N VAL A 70 -2.00 9.07 -15.95
CA VAL A 70 -2.83 8.53 -17.04
C VAL A 70 -4.12 9.32 -17.19
N SER A 71 -4.61 9.49 -18.44
CA SER A 71 -5.81 10.27 -18.72
C SER A 71 -6.90 9.46 -19.41
N ASN A 72 -8.16 9.87 -19.23
CA ASN A 72 -9.31 9.30 -19.94
C ASN A 72 -9.36 9.66 -21.44
N LYS A 73 -8.37 10.38 -21.94
CA LYS A 73 -8.21 10.70 -23.38
C LYS A 73 -7.08 9.91 -24.04
N GLY A 74 -6.62 8.83 -23.41
CA GLY A 74 -5.59 7.95 -23.96
C GLY A 74 -4.19 8.56 -23.95
N ARG A 75 -3.93 9.52 -23.07
CA ARG A 75 -2.59 10.09 -22.87
C ARG A 75 -2.00 9.63 -21.55
N TYR A 76 -0.67 9.44 -21.50
CA TYR A 76 0.03 9.20 -20.25
C TYR A 76 1.34 9.98 -20.17
N VAL A 77 1.78 10.22 -18.96
CA VAL A 77 3.10 10.76 -18.61
C VAL A 77 3.85 9.70 -17.85
N TRP A 78 5.11 9.48 -18.21
CA TRP A 78 6.03 8.63 -17.51
C TRP A 78 7.39 9.32 -17.38
N SER A 79 8.08 9.06 -16.27
CA SER A 79 9.46 9.44 -16.08
C SER A 79 10.21 8.33 -15.34
N ASP A 80 11.46 8.10 -15.69
CA ASP A 80 12.33 7.18 -14.94
C ASP A 80 12.81 7.78 -13.60
N ARG A 81 12.63 9.10 -13.44
CA ARG A 81 12.99 9.85 -12.23
C ARG A 81 11.76 10.53 -11.63
N PRO A 82 11.75 10.77 -10.32
CA PRO A 82 10.61 11.41 -9.68
C PRO A 82 10.50 12.89 -10.10
N PHE A 83 9.27 13.39 -10.04
CA PHE A 83 8.94 14.77 -10.37
C PHE A 83 7.88 15.33 -9.40
N THR A 84 7.66 16.62 -9.46
CA THR A 84 6.53 17.30 -8.82
C THR A 84 5.46 17.57 -9.87
N PHE A 85 4.19 17.40 -9.53
CA PHE A 85 3.10 17.77 -10.41
C PHE A 85 2.00 18.54 -9.67
N SER A 86 1.28 19.37 -10.41
CA SER A 86 0.11 20.11 -9.95
C SER A 86 -0.90 20.24 -11.09
N VAL A 87 -2.16 20.54 -10.76
CA VAL A 87 -3.17 20.93 -11.75
C VAL A 87 -3.58 22.37 -11.46
N ARG A 88 -3.59 23.23 -12.50
CA ARG A 88 -3.99 24.63 -12.42
C ARG A 88 -4.90 24.96 -13.59
N GLN A 89 -6.09 25.45 -13.31
CA GLN A 89 -7.12 25.72 -14.33
C GLN A 89 -7.43 24.51 -15.23
N GLY A 90 -7.17 23.30 -14.73
CA GLY A 90 -7.33 22.05 -15.47
C GLY A 90 -6.06 21.55 -16.16
N ASP A 91 -5.07 22.38 -16.42
CA ASP A 91 -3.82 22.00 -17.07
C ASP A 91 -2.85 21.32 -16.08
N LEU A 92 -2.14 20.31 -16.59
CA LEU A 92 -1.15 19.57 -15.81
C LEU A 92 0.23 20.23 -15.92
N HIS A 93 0.77 20.65 -14.76
CA HIS A 93 2.09 21.24 -14.65
C HIS A 93 3.04 20.24 -13.99
N LEU A 94 4.17 19.99 -14.64
CA LEU A 94 5.22 19.06 -14.20
C LEU A 94 6.51 19.82 -13.97
N ASP A 95 7.25 19.43 -12.94
CA ASP A 95 8.51 20.02 -12.59
C ASP A 95 9.51 18.95 -12.13
N SER A 96 10.63 18.82 -12.80
CA SER A 96 11.66 17.84 -12.50
C SER A 96 13.03 18.49 -12.27
N PRO A 97 13.71 18.17 -11.16
CA PRO A 97 15.08 18.60 -10.95
C PRO A 97 16.11 17.68 -11.65
N PHE A 98 15.69 16.65 -12.37
CA PHE A 98 16.58 15.63 -12.93
C PHE A 98 16.72 15.72 -14.44
N ALA A 99 15.61 15.74 -15.16
CA ALA A 99 15.58 15.78 -16.62
C ALA A 99 14.23 16.32 -17.12
N PRO A 100 14.14 16.84 -18.36
CA PRO A 100 12.86 17.18 -18.97
C PRO A 100 11.94 15.96 -19.02
N ILE A 101 10.67 16.17 -18.65
CA ILE A 101 9.66 15.14 -18.78
C ILE A 101 9.09 15.21 -20.20
N THR A 102 9.11 14.08 -20.89
CA THR A 102 8.61 14.01 -22.26
C THR A 102 7.11 14.30 -22.31
N VAL A 103 6.66 15.00 -23.32
CA VAL A 103 5.26 15.34 -23.58
C VAL A 103 4.40 14.07 -23.56
N PRO A 104 3.12 14.14 -23.11
CA PRO A 104 2.29 12.95 -22.94
C PRO A 104 2.21 12.12 -24.19
N GLN A 105 2.53 10.86 -24.06
CA GLN A 105 2.40 9.90 -25.14
C GLN A 105 0.92 9.58 -25.33
N LYS A 106 0.43 9.68 -26.55
CA LYS A 106 -0.93 9.29 -26.89
C LYS A 106 -0.95 7.81 -27.28
N ALA A 107 -1.76 7.04 -26.56
CA ALA A 107 -1.83 5.59 -26.72
C ALA A 107 -3.28 5.10 -26.77
N GLY A 108 -4.10 5.72 -27.61
CA GLY A 108 -5.52 5.39 -27.72
C GLY A 108 -6.44 6.55 -27.37
N SER A 109 -7.63 6.26 -26.81
CA SER A 109 -8.68 7.25 -26.56
C SER A 109 -9.34 7.13 -25.17
N THR A 110 -8.92 6.17 -24.35
CA THR A 110 -9.54 5.86 -23.06
C THR A 110 -8.51 5.79 -21.94
N LEU A 111 -8.98 5.82 -20.69
CA LEU A 111 -8.16 5.61 -19.50
C LEU A 111 -7.45 4.24 -19.54
N ARG A 112 -8.17 3.20 -19.98
CA ARG A 112 -7.64 1.84 -20.13
C ARG A 112 -6.50 1.79 -21.15
N ASP A 113 -6.67 2.43 -22.30
CA ASP A 113 -5.62 2.46 -23.35
C ASP A 113 -4.35 3.14 -22.82
N ALA A 114 -4.50 4.30 -22.16
CA ALA A 114 -3.37 5.03 -21.57
C ALA A 114 -2.61 4.19 -20.55
N TYR A 115 -3.36 3.55 -19.62
CA TYR A 115 -2.77 2.72 -18.58
C TYR A 115 -2.03 1.50 -19.16
N LEU A 116 -2.69 0.73 -20.04
CA LEU A 116 -2.09 -0.49 -20.60
C LEU A 116 -0.85 -0.17 -21.44
N ALA A 117 -0.87 0.92 -22.21
CA ALA A 117 0.30 1.33 -22.98
C ALA A 117 1.48 1.72 -22.08
N ALA A 118 1.23 2.51 -21.04
CA ALA A 118 2.26 2.88 -20.06
C ALA A 118 2.80 1.65 -19.34
N MET A 119 1.92 0.74 -18.91
CA MET A 119 2.26 -0.49 -18.23
C MET A 119 3.16 -1.38 -19.09
N HIS A 120 2.77 -1.66 -20.32
CA HIS A 120 3.58 -2.49 -21.23
C HIS A 120 4.94 -1.87 -21.56
N ALA A 121 5.01 -0.53 -21.64
CA ALA A 121 6.25 0.17 -21.97
C ALA A 121 7.24 0.26 -20.78
N HIS A 122 6.74 0.42 -19.55
CA HIS A 122 7.59 0.86 -18.44
C HIS A 122 7.62 -0.09 -17.24
N PHE A 123 6.54 -0.86 -16.99
CA PHE A 123 6.43 -1.79 -15.85
C PHE A 123 5.61 -3.03 -16.21
N PRO A 124 6.02 -3.79 -17.25
CA PRO A 124 5.27 -4.96 -17.70
C PRO A 124 5.09 -5.97 -16.56
N PRO A 125 3.96 -6.70 -16.54
CA PRO A 125 3.70 -7.70 -15.52
C PRO A 125 4.76 -8.80 -15.57
N SER A 126 5.17 -9.27 -14.40
CA SER A 126 6.24 -10.27 -14.26
C SER A 126 5.84 -11.68 -14.69
N GLY A 127 4.56 -11.95 -14.91
CA GLY A 127 4.01 -13.30 -15.13
C GLY A 127 3.88 -14.11 -13.84
N LYS A 128 4.23 -13.53 -12.67
CA LYS A 128 4.25 -14.20 -11.38
C LYS A 128 3.25 -13.59 -10.41
N LEU A 129 2.95 -14.33 -9.35
CA LEU A 129 2.06 -13.93 -8.26
C LEU A 129 2.77 -14.07 -6.91
N PRO A 130 2.41 -13.27 -5.90
CA PRO A 130 2.62 -13.66 -4.52
C PRO A 130 1.80 -14.92 -4.21
N ASP A 131 1.97 -15.50 -3.01
CA ASP A 131 1.26 -16.74 -2.68
C ASP A 131 -0.26 -16.60 -2.84
N SER A 132 -0.89 -17.65 -3.37
CA SER A 132 -2.32 -17.66 -3.67
C SER A 132 -3.21 -17.47 -2.45
N LEU A 133 -2.72 -17.77 -1.26
CA LEU A 133 -3.46 -17.66 -0.01
C LEU A 133 -3.86 -16.19 0.29
N PHE A 134 -3.05 -15.22 -0.14
CA PHE A 134 -3.38 -13.80 -0.01
C PHE A 134 -4.71 -13.42 -0.66
N PHE A 135 -5.08 -14.11 -1.76
CA PHE A 135 -6.30 -13.83 -2.54
C PHE A 135 -7.49 -14.68 -2.13
N THR A 136 -7.23 -15.80 -1.45
CA THR A 136 -8.26 -16.83 -1.21
C THR A 136 -8.75 -16.88 0.22
N MET A 137 -7.98 -16.35 1.17
CA MET A 137 -8.31 -16.38 2.59
C MET A 137 -8.03 -15.03 3.26
N PRO A 138 -8.75 -14.70 4.34
CA PRO A 138 -8.47 -13.50 5.12
C PRO A 138 -7.07 -13.53 5.75
N GLN A 139 -6.55 -12.34 6.02
CA GLN A 139 -5.33 -12.09 6.76
C GLN A 139 -5.67 -11.53 8.13
N TYR A 140 -4.84 -11.83 9.13
CA TYR A 140 -5.00 -11.41 10.51
C TYR A 140 -3.68 -10.84 10.99
N ASN A 141 -3.65 -9.54 11.23
CA ASN A 141 -2.47 -8.82 11.70
C ASN A 141 -2.63 -8.50 13.19
N THR A 142 -1.63 -8.79 13.99
CA THR A 142 -1.71 -8.58 15.44
C THR A 142 -1.52 -7.10 15.86
N TRP A 143 -1.32 -6.17 14.91
CA TRP A 143 -0.94 -4.79 15.18
C TRP A 143 -1.93 -4.05 16.10
N ILE A 144 -3.19 -3.91 15.72
CA ILE A 144 -4.16 -3.14 16.52
C ILE A 144 -4.56 -3.89 17.79
N GLU A 145 -4.62 -5.23 17.74
CA GLU A 145 -5.04 -6.00 18.89
C GLU A 145 -3.98 -6.08 19.99
N LEU A 146 -2.70 -6.26 19.62
CA LEU A 146 -1.59 -6.43 20.58
C LEU A 146 -0.64 -5.24 20.64
N MET A 147 -0.63 -4.39 19.62
CA MET A 147 0.27 -3.23 19.50
C MET A 147 1.73 -3.62 19.77
N TYR A 148 2.40 -2.95 20.68
CA TYR A 148 3.79 -3.27 21.11
C TYR A 148 3.88 -4.39 22.14
N SER A 149 2.76 -5.00 22.53
CA SER A 149 2.70 -6.07 23.54
C SER A 149 2.74 -7.48 22.95
N GLN A 150 3.33 -7.61 21.76
CA GLN A 150 3.46 -8.89 21.07
C GLN A 150 4.09 -9.94 21.99
N ASN A 151 3.42 -11.08 22.17
CA ASN A 151 3.89 -12.21 22.95
C ASN A 151 3.23 -13.52 22.49
N GLN A 152 3.88 -14.65 22.78
CA GLN A 152 3.46 -15.98 22.34
C GLN A 152 2.04 -16.35 22.83
N LYS A 153 1.72 -16.05 24.10
CA LYS A 153 0.44 -16.41 24.71
C LYS A 153 -0.72 -15.71 23.98
N ASP A 154 -0.61 -14.41 23.77
CA ASP A 154 -1.69 -13.61 23.20
C ASP A 154 -1.82 -13.81 21.68
N VAL A 155 -0.70 -14.05 20.98
CA VAL A 155 -0.74 -14.46 19.55
C VAL A 155 -1.49 -15.78 19.38
N LEU A 156 -1.22 -16.79 20.23
CA LEU A 156 -1.93 -18.07 20.18
C LEU A 156 -3.40 -17.89 20.55
N ALA A 157 -3.72 -17.11 21.59
CA ALA A 157 -5.10 -16.83 21.97
C ALA A 157 -5.88 -16.15 20.84
N TYR A 158 -5.28 -15.17 20.17
CA TYR A 158 -5.87 -14.49 19.02
C TYR A 158 -6.19 -15.49 17.88
N ALA A 159 -5.26 -16.38 17.56
CA ALA A 159 -5.46 -17.41 16.55
C ALA A 159 -6.52 -18.44 16.93
N GLU A 160 -6.55 -18.90 18.18
CA GLU A 160 -7.55 -19.81 18.73
C GLU A 160 -8.95 -19.19 18.68
N ASP A 161 -9.07 -17.90 19.02
CA ASP A 161 -10.33 -17.16 18.95
C ASP A 161 -10.83 -16.94 17.52
N ILE A 162 -9.95 -16.73 16.51
CA ILE A 162 -10.34 -16.72 15.09
C ILE A 162 -11.08 -18.01 14.75
N VAL A 163 -10.47 -19.16 15.05
CA VAL A 163 -11.04 -20.49 14.74
C VAL A 163 -12.31 -20.74 15.53
N LYS A 164 -12.30 -20.48 16.84
CA LYS A 164 -13.44 -20.66 17.76
C LYS A 164 -14.67 -19.84 17.33
N ASN A 165 -14.49 -18.62 16.83
CA ASN A 165 -15.57 -17.78 16.33
C ASN A 165 -16.00 -18.14 14.90
N GLY A 166 -15.37 -19.13 14.26
CA GLY A 166 -15.72 -19.65 12.95
C GLY A 166 -15.34 -18.72 11.80
N PHE A 167 -14.29 -17.93 11.97
CA PHE A 167 -13.61 -17.21 10.87
C PHE A 167 -12.68 -18.18 10.12
N PRO A 168 -12.56 -18.05 8.79
CA PRO A 168 -11.63 -18.89 8.02
C PRO A 168 -10.18 -18.63 8.43
N PRO A 169 -9.36 -19.64 8.77
CA PRO A 169 -7.92 -19.45 8.92
C PRO A 169 -7.29 -19.07 7.57
N GLY A 170 -6.18 -18.32 7.63
CA GLY A 170 -5.48 -17.85 6.44
C GLY A 170 -4.04 -17.46 6.79
N ILE A 171 -3.72 -16.17 6.77
CA ILE A 171 -2.38 -15.69 7.13
C ILE A 171 -2.46 -14.95 8.47
N ILE A 172 -1.58 -15.29 9.42
CA ILE A 172 -1.39 -14.51 10.63
C ILE A 172 -0.06 -13.76 10.53
N MET A 173 -0.09 -12.45 10.82
CA MET A 173 1.09 -11.57 10.82
C MET A 173 1.37 -11.13 12.25
N ILE A 174 2.51 -11.58 12.80
CA ILE A 174 3.00 -11.10 14.09
C ILE A 174 3.72 -9.78 13.82
N ASP A 175 3.14 -8.70 14.31
CA ASP A 175 3.57 -7.33 13.98
C ASP A 175 4.75 -6.87 14.82
N ASP A 176 5.07 -5.58 14.78
CA ASP A 176 6.25 -4.94 15.37
C ASP A 176 6.47 -5.35 16.84
N ASN A 177 7.74 -5.37 17.23
CA ASN A 177 8.21 -5.64 18.60
C ASN A 177 8.25 -7.12 19.03
N TRP A 178 8.25 -8.08 18.07
CA TRP A 178 8.49 -9.49 18.35
C TRP A 178 9.98 -9.81 18.60
N GLN A 179 10.88 -9.11 17.91
CA GLN A 179 12.33 -9.30 17.94
C GLN A 179 13.00 -8.59 19.13
N ARG A 180 14.19 -9.02 19.51
CA ARG A 180 14.97 -8.45 20.63
C ARG A 180 15.15 -6.94 20.49
N HIS A 181 15.60 -6.50 19.32
CA HIS A 181 15.71 -5.10 18.89
C HIS A 181 15.78 -5.04 17.36
N TYR A 182 15.66 -3.86 16.78
CA TYR A 182 15.67 -3.71 15.31
C TYR A 182 17.06 -4.07 14.76
N GLY A 183 17.07 -4.88 13.71
CA GLY A 183 18.25 -5.49 13.12
C GLY A 183 18.61 -6.86 13.69
N ASN A 184 18.05 -7.26 14.84
CA ASN A 184 18.17 -8.61 15.38
C ASN A 184 16.95 -9.45 14.98
N PHE A 185 17.18 -10.66 14.49
CA PHE A 185 16.12 -11.55 13.98
C PHE A 185 15.91 -12.77 14.87
N GLU A 186 15.91 -12.55 16.20
CA GLU A 186 15.56 -13.52 17.21
C GLU A 186 14.38 -13.04 18.03
N PHE A 187 13.46 -13.95 18.35
CA PHE A 187 12.34 -13.62 19.23
C PHE A 187 12.82 -13.21 20.63
N LYS A 188 12.10 -12.27 21.26
CA LYS A 188 12.32 -11.91 22.67
C LYS A 188 12.01 -13.12 23.56
N PRO A 189 13.00 -13.70 24.27
CA PRO A 189 12.78 -14.96 24.99
C PRO A 189 11.82 -14.85 26.18
N ASP A 190 11.73 -13.66 26.77
CA ASP A 190 10.79 -13.34 27.86
C ASP A 190 9.34 -13.26 27.40
N ARG A 191 9.11 -12.95 26.13
CA ARG A 191 7.78 -12.85 25.51
C ARG A 191 7.41 -14.05 24.66
N PHE A 192 8.39 -14.70 24.06
CA PHE A 192 8.24 -15.85 23.18
C PHE A 192 9.14 -16.99 23.65
N PRO A 193 8.73 -17.73 24.71
CA PRO A 193 9.57 -18.78 25.31
C PRO A 193 9.83 -19.96 24.38
N ASP A 194 8.91 -20.30 23.50
CA ASP A 194 9.07 -21.34 22.49
C ASP A 194 8.41 -20.94 21.16
N PRO A 195 9.06 -20.05 20.38
CA PRO A 195 8.51 -19.56 19.12
C PRO A 195 8.36 -20.66 18.05
N LYS A 196 9.16 -21.73 18.12
CA LYS A 196 9.06 -22.84 17.19
C LYS A 196 7.78 -23.66 17.42
N ASP A 197 7.45 -23.94 18.68
CA ASP A 197 6.17 -24.60 19.02
C ASP A 197 4.99 -23.69 18.71
N MET A 198 5.07 -22.40 18.99
CA MET A 198 4.05 -21.43 18.62
C MET A 198 3.73 -21.50 17.11
N VAL A 199 4.73 -21.40 16.25
CA VAL A 199 4.53 -21.46 14.79
C VAL A 199 3.95 -22.80 14.37
N LYS A 200 4.43 -23.91 14.92
CA LYS A 200 3.88 -25.25 14.68
C LYS A 200 2.38 -25.32 15.04
N ARG A 201 1.97 -24.77 16.18
CA ARG A 201 0.56 -24.74 16.59
C ARG A 201 -0.27 -23.87 15.67
N LEU A 202 0.24 -22.72 15.24
CA LEU A 202 -0.43 -21.85 14.26
C LEU A 202 -0.63 -22.60 12.92
N HIS A 203 0.37 -23.32 12.44
CA HIS A 203 0.23 -24.17 11.25
C HIS A 203 -0.82 -25.28 11.44
N GLN A 204 -0.87 -25.92 12.61
CA GLN A 204 -1.89 -26.94 12.93
C GLN A 204 -3.32 -26.37 12.95
N MET A 205 -3.49 -25.09 13.28
CA MET A 205 -4.75 -24.38 13.19
C MET A 205 -5.10 -23.94 11.75
N GLY A 206 -4.21 -24.16 10.78
CA GLY A 206 -4.41 -23.83 9.37
C GLY A 206 -3.89 -22.45 8.94
N PHE A 207 -3.10 -21.77 9.76
CA PHE A 207 -2.52 -20.48 9.40
C PHE A 207 -1.15 -20.62 8.73
N LYS A 208 -0.84 -19.71 7.83
CA LYS A 208 0.53 -19.34 7.46
C LYS A 208 0.98 -18.17 8.33
N VAL A 209 2.27 -18.12 8.66
CA VAL A 209 2.81 -17.18 9.65
C VAL A 209 3.80 -16.23 9.01
N MET A 210 3.54 -14.94 9.12
CA MET A 210 4.44 -13.87 8.68
C MET A 210 4.93 -13.04 9.88
N LEU A 211 6.14 -12.51 9.77
CA LEU A 211 6.73 -11.61 10.76
C LEU A 211 6.95 -10.22 10.16
N TRP A 212 6.69 -9.20 10.97
CA TRP A 212 7.05 -7.83 10.66
C TRP A 212 8.56 -7.62 10.64
N VAL A 213 9.08 -6.92 9.65
CA VAL A 213 10.49 -6.54 9.52
C VAL A 213 10.61 -5.12 8.97
N CYS A 214 11.72 -4.45 9.29
CA CYS A 214 12.01 -3.10 8.82
C CYS A 214 13.49 -2.95 8.41
N PRO A 215 13.85 -1.89 7.66
CA PRO A 215 15.23 -1.64 7.24
C PRO A 215 16.10 -1.03 8.35
N PHE A 216 15.53 -0.72 9.50
CA PHE A 216 16.19 -0.02 10.59
C PHE A 216 16.98 -0.96 11.50
N VAL A 217 18.05 -0.43 12.09
CA VAL A 217 18.94 -1.13 13.02
C VAL A 217 19.11 -0.27 14.25
N SER A 218 18.82 -0.84 15.43
CA SER A 218 18.96 -0.13 16.71
C SER A 218 20.41 0.34 16.90
N ALA A 219 20.59 1.64 17.15
CA ALA A 219 21.90 2.20 17.46
C ALA A 219 22.45 1.50 18.72
N ASP A 220 23.78 1.40 18.81
CA ASP A 220 24.52 0.73 19.90
C ASP A 220 24.28 -0.79 20.05
N SER A 221 23.53 -1.42 19.17
CA SER A 221 23.38 -2.87 19.17
C SER A 221 24.65 -3.58 18.65
N PRO A 222 24.85 -4.87 18.99
CA PRO A 222 25.92 -5.65 18.37
C PRO A 222 25.79 -5.69 16.84
N GLU A 223 24.57 -5.78 16.31
CA GLU A 223 24.27 -5.77 14.88
C GLU A 223 24.66 -4.44 14.22
N TYR A 224 24.41 -3.31 14.90
CA TYR A 224 24.84 -2.01 14.40
C TYR A 224 26.36 -1.98 14.16
N ARG A 225 27.17 -2.46 15.11
CA ARG A 225 28.63 -2.46 15.01
C ARG A 225 29.14 -3.38 13.90
N ASP A 226 28.59 -4.59 13.84
CA ASP A 226 28.92 -5.59 12.82
C ASP A 226 28.56 -5.08 11.41
N LEU A 227 27.38 -4.49 11.24
CA LEU A 227 26.93 -3.95 9.96
C LEU A 227 27.70 -2.69 9.54
N ALA A 228 28.09 -1.84 10.49
CA ALA A 228 28.94 -0.68 10.25
C ALA A 228 30.32 -1.11 9.77
N GLU A 229 30.95 -2.10 10.42
CA GLU A 229 32.26 -2.66 10.03
C GLU A 229 32.21 -3.28 8.62
N LYS A 230 31.11 -3.95 8.27
CA LYS A 230 30.89 -4.52 6.94
C LYS A 230 30.53 -3.50 5.86
N GLY A 231 30.27 -2.24 6.21
CA GLY A 231 29.80 -1.22 5.28
C GLY A 231 28.40 -1.50 4.71
N PHE A 232 27.50 -2.04 5.51
CA PHE A 232 26.14 -2.39 5.10
C PHE A 232 25.08 -1.35 5.51
N LEU A 233 25.50 -0.33 6.25
CA LEU A 233 24.65 0.79 6.65
C LEU A 233 24.84 2.00 5.76
N LEU A 234 23.79 2.79 5.56
CA LEU A 234 23.90 4.13 5.00
C LEU A 234 24.83 4.97 5.87
N THR A 235 25.68 5.76 5.24
CA THR A 235 26.59 6.68 5.93
C THR A 235 26.21 8.12 5.64
N ASP A 236 26.76 9.04 6.43
CA ASP A 236 26.77 10.47 6.14
C ASP A 236 28.07 10.89 5.45
N THR A 237 28.20 12.17 5.14
CA THR A 237 29.40 12.75 4.49
C THR A 237 30.66 12.66 5.35
N THR A 238 30.57 12.32 6.62
CA THR A 238 31.71 12.04 7.51
C THR A 238 32.09 10.56 7.56
N SER A 239 31.46 9.74 6.72
CA SER A 239 31.63 8.29 6.66
C SER A 239 31.19 7.55 7.93
N GLN A 240 30.34 8.17 8.75
CA GLN A 240 29.72 7.51 9.91
C GLN A 240 28.34 6.96 9.52
N PRO A 241 27.87 5.87 10.17
CA PRO A 241 26.49 5.40 9.95
C PRO A 241 25.48 6.50 10.18
N ALA A 242 24.64 6.77 9.19
CA ALA A 242 23.62 7.80 9.27
C ALA A 242 22.49 7.37 10.22
N ILE A 243 22.20 8.22 11.19
CA ILE A 243 21.09 7.99 12.12
C ILE A 243 19.85 8.71 11.61
N ILE A 244 18.77 7.95 11.43
CA ILE A 244 17.50 8.42 10.87
C ILE A 244 16.42 8.37 11.96
N LYS A 245 15.65 9.46 12.06
CA LYS A 245 14.47 9.53 12.92
C LYS A 245 13.29 8.88 12.22
N TRP A 246 12.61 7.98 12.91
CA TRP A 246 11.38 7.32 12.46
C TRP A 246 10.39 7.21 13.62
N TRP A 247 9.25 6.50 13.46
CA TRP A 247 8.21 6.46 14.50
C TRP A 247 8.65 5.75 15.81
N ASN A 248 9.63 4.83 15.75
CA ASN A 248 10.19 4.17 16.93
C ASN A 248 11.54 4.74 17.37
N GLY A 249 11.76 6.04 17.14
CA GLY A 249 12.93 6.76 17.65
C GLY A 249 14.00 7.04 16.59
N GLN A 250 15.26 6.74 16.90
CA GLN A 250 16.41 7.00 16.04
C GLN A 250 17.20 5.70 15.82
N SER A 251 17.47 5.37 14.58
CA SER A 251 18.14 4.14 14.20
C SER A 251 19.07 4.35 13.00
N ALA A 252 20.08 3.49 12.87
CA ALA A 252 20.76 3.34 11.59
C ALA A 252 19.83 2.62 10.60
N VAL A 253 20.20 2.63 9.33
CA VAL A 253 19.40 1.98 8.28
C VAL A 253 20.31 1.24 7.31
N TYR A 254 19.89 0.08 6.85
CA TYR A 254 20.60 -0.67 5.81
C TYR A 254 20.72 0.14 4.52
N ASP A 255 21.86 0.03 3.87
CA ASP A 255 22.03 0.48 2.49
C ASP A 255 21.76 -0.66 1.50
N PHE A 256 20.52 -0.81 1.09
CA PHE A 256 20.15 -1.82 0.11
C PHE A 256 20.53 -1.48 -1.34
N THR A 257 21.17 -0.35 -1.60
CA THR A 257 21.88 -0.12 -2.87
C THR A 257 23.18 -0.93 -2.93
N ASN A 258 23.65 -1.45 -1.78
CA ASN A 258 24.75 -2.39 -1.67
C ASN A 258 24.25 -3.83 -1.86
N PRO A 259 24.67 -4.55 -2.93
CA PRO A 259 24.26 -5.93 -3.16
C PRO A 259 24.63 -6.90 -2.03
N HIS A 260 25.75 -6.66 -1.35
CA HIS A 260 26.19 -7.49 -0.22
C HIS A 260 25.27 -7.32 1.00
N ALA A 261 24.84 -6.09 1.29
CA ALA A 261 23.87 -5.81 2.34
C ALA A 261 22.51 -6.48 2.04
N ARG A 262 22.05 -6.42 0.79
CA ARG A 262 20.85 -7.13 0.32
C ARG A 262 20.94 -8.64 0.56
N ASN A 263 22.01 -9.26 0.10
CA ASN A 263 22.21 -10.71 0.24
C ASN A 263 22.32 -11.11 1.72
N HIS A 264 22.98 -10.31 2.54
CA HIS A 264 23.09 -10.53 3.97
C HIS A 264 21.70 -10.51 4.63
N PHE A 265 20.90 -9.48 4.37
CA PHE A 265 19.55 -9.33 4.93
C PHE A 265 18.63 -10.48 4.49
N ILE A 266 18.61 -10.84 3.20
CA ILE A 266 17.85 -12.01 2.70
C ILE A 266 18.32 -13.30 3.39
N GLY A 267 19.63 -13.44 3.62
CA GLY A 267 20.19 -14.59 4.32
C GLY A 267 19.70 -14.69 5.77
N LEU A 268 19.63 -13.55 6.49
CA LEU A 268 19.08 -13.50 7.85
C LEU A 268 17.59 -13.91 7.87
N LEU A 269 16.78 -13.40 6.95
CA LEU A 269 15.35 -13.75 6.86
C LEU A 269 15.15 -15.24 6.52
N ARG A 270 15.94 -15.81 5.62
CA ARG A 270 15.92 -17.25 5.35
C ARG A 270 16.32 -18.08 6.57
N GLY A 271 17.28 -17.60 7.35
CA GLY A 271 17.63 -18.19 8.63
C GLY A 271 16.46 -18.21 9.63
N VAL A 272 15.66 -17.14 9.68
CA VAL A 272 14.42 -17.09 10.48
C VAL A 272 13.41 -18.13 10.01
N GLN A 273 13.18 -18.23 8.70
CA GLN A 273 12.30 -19.24 8.12
C GLN A 273 12.72 -20.66 8.50
N GLN A 274 14.00 -20.99 8.36
CA GLN A 274 14.55 -22.31 8.69
C GLN A 274 14.48 -22.62 10.19
N ARG A 275 14.77 -21.63 11.04
CA ARG A 275 14.84 -21.81 12.49
C ARG A 275 13.47 -22.00 13.13
N TYR A 276 12.49 -21.20 12.71
CA TYR A 276 11.18 -21.12 13.35
C TYR A 276 10.01 -21.65 12.51
N GLY A 277 10.21 -21.90 11.22
CA GLY A 277 9.15 -22.34 10.30
C GLY A 277 8.27 -21.19 9.78
N ILE A 278 8.76 -19.94 9.81
CA ILE A 278 8.04 -18.77 9.31
C ILE A 278 7.85 -18.86 7.79
N ASP A 279 6.66 -18.51 7.30
CA ASP A 279 6.32 -18.59 5.88
C ASP A 279 6.77 -17.33 5.10
N GLY A 280 6.74 -16.15 5.73
CA GLY A 280 7.17 -14.91 5.06
C GLY A 280 7.19 -13.68 5.95
N PHE A 281 7.18 -12.48 5.33
CA PHE A 281 7.47 -11.24 6.03
C PHE A 281 6.58 -10.08 5.58
N LYS A 282 6.17 -9.25 6.55
CA LYS A 282 5.63 -7.91 6.34
C LYS A 282 6.80 -6.92 6.39
N PHE A 283 7.15 -6.35 5.26
CA PHE A 283 8.23 -5.37 5.07
C PHE A 283 7.69 -3.97 5.31
N ASP A 284 7.91 -3.43 6.48
CA ASP A 284 7.44 -2.12 6.90
C ASP A 284 8.57 -1.07 6.89
N GLY A 285 8.22 0.21 6.93
CA GLY A 285 9.20 1.27 6.75
C GLY A 285 9.68 1.33 5.29
N GLY A 286 10.88 1.87 5.08
CA GLY A 286 11.46 2.01 3.75
C GLY A 286 10.82 3.11 2.90
N ASP A 287 9.97 3.93 3.50
CA ASP A 287 9.35 5.10 2.86
C ASP A 287 10.42 6.12 2.46
N ASN A 288 10.24 6.75 1.30
CA ASN A 288 11.25 7.63 0.72
C ASN A 288 11.60 8.85 1.59
N HIS A 289 10.68 9.34 2.42
CA HIS A 289 10.93 10.48 3.30
C HIS A 289 12.02 10.20 4.35
N PHE A 290 12.27 8.95 4.73
CA PHE A 290 13.38 8.59 5.62
C PHE A 290 14.74 8.79 5.00
N TYR A 291 14.81 8.76 3.67
CA TYR A 291 16.04 8.91 2.89
C TYR A 291 16.20 10.31 2.28
N HIS A 292 15.33 11.25 2.63
CA HIS A 292 15.34 12.61 2.11
C HIS A 292 16.28 13.52 2.93
N ARG A 293 17.58 13.22 2.87
CA ARG A 293 18.67 14.00 3.48
C ARG A 293 19.73 14.25 2.44
N THR A 294 20.34 15.44 2.48
CA THR A 294 21.35 15.86 1.50
C THR A 294 22.77 15.35 1.81
N ASP A 295 22.96 14.90 3.04
CA ASP A 295 24.23 14.38 3.55
C ASP A 295 24.34 12.84 3.53
N LEU A 296 23.33 12.12 3.03
CA LEU A 296 23.39 10.66 2.90
C LEU A 296 24.35 10.24 1.79
N VAL A 297 25.17 9.25 2.10
CA VAL A 297 26.09 8.61 1.17
C VAL A 297 25.69 7.13 1.03
N SER A 298 25.40 6.73 -0.21
CA SER A 298 24.99 5.39 -0.57
C SER A 298 26.10 4.67 -1.32
N HIS A 299 26.17 3.35 -1.19
CA HIS A 299 27.05 2.49 -1.99
C HIS A 299 26.80 2.67 -3.50
N GLY A 300 25.56 2.87 -3.92
CA GLY A 300 25.18 3.14 -5.31
C GLY A 300 25.68 4.48 -5.87
N GLY A 301 26.29 5.32 -5.04
CA GLY A 301 26.95 6.56 -5.45
C GLY A 301 26.03 7.78 -5.56
N LYS A 302 26.54 8.86 -6.16
CA LYS A 302 25.92 10.20 -6.18
C LYS A 302 24.59 10.31 -6.95
N GLY A 303 24.27 9.33 -7.79
CA GLY A 303 23.03 9.31 -8.57
C GLY A 303 21.80 8.80 -7.80
N ILE A 304 22.00 8.22 -6.62
CA ILE A 304 20.96 7.66 -5.76
C ILE A 304 20.17 8.78 -5.10
N VAL A 305 18.87 8.68 -5.14
CA VAL A 305 17.93 9.56 -4.44
C VAL A 305 16.98 8.74 -3.55
N SER A 306 16.20 9.42 -2.73
CA SER A 306 15.33 8.80 -1.70
C SER A 306 14.47 7.62 -2.21
N VAL A 307 13.87 7.77 -3.37
CA VAL A 307 12.99 6.72 -3.96
C VAL A 307 13.75 5.47 -4.42
N ASP A 308 15.04 5.59 -4.74
CA ASP A 308 15.87 4.44 -5.11
C ASP A 308 16.10 3.51 -3.91
N HIS A 309 16.18 4.06 -2.68
CA HIS A 309 16.21 3.27 -1.45
C HIS A 309 14.89 2.54 -1.20
N THR A 310 13.75 3.22 -1.40
CA THR A 310 12.42 2.57 -1.32
C THR A 310 12.29 1.43 -2.32
N ARG A 311 12.77 1.61 -3.55
CA ARG A 311 12.79 0.56 -4.57
C ARG A 311 13.69 -0.60 -4.15
N ALA A 312 14.91 -0.32 -3.70
CA ALA A 312 15.87 -1.35 -3.27
C ALA A 312 15.33 -2.18 -2.09
N TRP A 313 14.60 -1.54 -1.15
CA TRP A 313 13.88 -2.21 -0.07
C TRP A 313 12.78 -3.13 -0.61
N ALA A 314 11.93 -2.63 -1.51
CA ALA A 314 10.84 -3.40 -2.08
C ALA A 314 11.33 -4.63 -2.90
N GLU A 315 12.45 -4.51 -3.60
CA GLU A 315 13.03 -5.62 -4.38
C GLU A 315 13.43 -6.84 -3.53
N LEU A 316 13.66 -6.69 -2.22
CA LEU A 316 13.97 -7.82 -1.33
C LEU A 316 12.81 -8.82 -1.23
N GLY A 317 11.58 -8.35 -1.28
CA GLY A 317 10.39 -9.18 -1.19
C GLY A 317 10.20 -10.16 -2.34
N LEU A 318 10.80 -9.89 -3.50
CA LEU A 318 10.78 -10.81 -4.63
C LEU A 318 11.45 -12.18 -4.32
N ALA A 319 12.22 -12.25 -3.23
CA ALA A 319 12.81 -13.49 -2.74
C ALA A 319 11.85 -14.36 -1.92
N PHE A 320 10.65 -13.85 -1.59
CA PHE A 320 9.69 -14.49 -0.68
C PHE A 320 8.27 -14.47 -1.27
N PRO A 321 7.62 -15.64 -1.46
CA PRO A 321 6.24 -15.73 -1.95
C PRO A 321 5.22 -15.07 -1.00
N PHE A 322 5.48 -15.18 0.33
CA PHE A 322 4.74 -14.47 1.35
C PHE A 322 5.46 -13.17 1.69
N ASN A 323 5.02 -12.06 1.09
CA ASN A 323 5.55 -10.72 1.30
C ASN A 323 4.40 -9.73 1.41
N GLU A 324 4.55 -8.69 2.23
CA GLU A 324 3.63 -7.55 2.26
C GLU A 324 4.43 -6.26 2.48
N TYR A 325 4.14 -5.23 1.70
CA TYR A 325 4.80 -3.92 1.75
C TYR A 325 3.81 -2.80 2.02
N ARG A 326 4.30 -1.73 2.67
CA ARG A 326 3.56 -0.46 2.80
C ARG A 326 4.06 0.62 1.85
N ALA A 327 5.29 0.57 1.41
CA ALA A 327 5.91 1.56 0.55
C ALA A 327 6.45 0.93 -0.72
N GLY A 328 6.36 1.63 -1.85
CA GLY A 328 6.89 1.17 -3.12
C GLY A 328 7.16 2.31 -4.09
N TRP A 329 8.21 2.16 -4.88
CA TRP A 329 8.55 3.06 -5.98
C TRP A 329 8.81 2.26 -7.24
N GLN A 330 8.05 2.51 -8.32
CA GLN A 330 8.21 1.83 -9.63
C GLN A 330 8.17 0.29 -9.56
N MET A 331 7.42 -0.27 -8.60
CA MET A 331 7.28 -1.72 -8.44
C MET A 331 5.98 -2.28 -9.03
N GLY A 332 5.32 -1.49 -9.88
CA GLY A 332 4.14 -1.95 -10.61
C GLY A 332 4.43 -3.21 -11.43
N GLY A 333 3.46 -4.12 -11.55
CA GLY A 333 3.58 -5.37 -12.28
C GLY A 333 4.43 -6.47 -11.62
N LYS A 334 5.01 -6.20 -10.44
CA LYS A 334 5.80 -7.19 -9.68
C LYS A 334 4.92 -8.01 -8.73
N GLU A 335 5.40 -9.20 -8.38
CA GLU A 335 4.76 -10.13 -7.45
C GLU A 335 4.91 -9.72 -5.98
N LEU A 336 4.52 -8.48 -5.66
CA LEU A 336 4.58 -7.89 -4.32
C LEU A 336 3.18 -7.54 -3.84
N VAL A 337 2.86 -7.96 -2.62
CA VAL A 337 1.65 -7.53 -1.93
C VAL A 337 1.85 -6.13 -1.38
N GLN A 338 0.89 -5.24 -1.64
CA GLN A 338 0.92 -3.87 -1.17
C GLN A 338 -0.26 -3.62 -0.24
N ARG A 339 -0.02 -3.45 1.05
CA ARG A 339 -1.02 -2.92 1.96
C ARG A 339 -0.95 -1.39 1.92
N LEU A 340 -2.09 -0.76 1.63
CA LEU A 340 -2.16 0.69 1.56
C LEU A 340 -2.00 1.29 2.97
N GLY A 341 -1.67 2.57 3.02
CA GLY A 341 -1.34 3.25 4.27
C GLY A 341 -2.41 3.16 5.34
N ASP A 342 -1.94 3.13 6.60
CA ASP A 342 -2.79 3.09 7.78
C ASP A 342 -3.82 4.21 7.76
N LYS A 343 -5.08 3.86 7.90
CA LYS A 343 -6.20 4.79 7.97
C LYS A 343 -6.72 4.88 9.38
N ASP A 344 -7.27 6.04 9.70
CA ASP A 344 -7.90 6.27 10.99
C ASP A 344 -9.17 5.42 11.16
N TYR A 345 -9.51 5.11 12.40
CA TYR A 345 -10.81 4.55 12.74
C TYR A 345 -11.90 5.62 12.58
N SER A 346 -12.41 5.77 11.36
CA SER A 346 -13.41 6.80 11.02
C SER A 346 -14.20 6.49 9.75
N TRP A 347 -15.40 7.04 9.64
CA TRP A 347 -16.20 6.98 8.42
C TRP A 347 -15.53 7.67 7.23
N GLN A 348 -14.70 8.69 7.49
CA GLN A 348 -13.91 9.32 6.43
C GLN A 348 -12.91 8.33 5.85
N ALA A 349 -12.24 7.58 6.71
CA ALA A 349 -11.29 6.55 6.28
C ALA A 349 -11.95 5.42 5.46
N VAL A 350 -13.16 4.97 5.85
CA VAL A 350 -13.92 3.97 5.07
C VAL A 350 -14.18 4.46 3.64
N ARG A 351 -14.44 5.77 3.45
CA ARG A 351 -14.62 6.36 2.11
C ARG A 351 -13.35 6.40 1.27
N LEU A 352 -12.17 6.36 1.89
CA LEU A 352 -10.89 6.36 1.16
C LEU A 352 -10.51 4.98 0.63
N LEU A 353 -11.06 3.89 1.17
CA LEU A 353 -10.65 2.52 0.81
C LEU A 353 -10.78 2.24 -0.69
N ILE A 354 -11.91 2.60 -1.30
CA ILE A 354 -12.17 2.31 -2.72
C ILE A 354 -11.32 3.16 -3.66
N PRO A 355 -11.31 4.51 -3.54
CA PRO A 355 -10.53 5.34 -4.46
C PRO A 355 -9.01 5.08 -4.35
N ASP A 356 -8.48 4.79 -3.16
CA ASP A 356 -7.07 4.44 -3.00
C ASP A 356 -6.72 3.09 -3.67
N MET A 357 -7.62 2.10 -3.61
CA MET A 357 -7.45 0.82 -4.31
C MET A 357 -7.53 0.96 -5.84
N ILE A 358 -8.40 1.83 -6.34
CA ILE A 358 -8.46 2.18 -7.76
C ILE A 358 -7.14 2.85 -8.19
N ALA A 359 -6.63 3.79 -7.38
CA ALA A 359 -5.35 4.43 -7.62
C ALA A 359 -4.19 3.41 -7.63
N ALA A 360 -4.16 2.48 -6.68
CA ALA A 360 -3.16 1.41 -6.65
C ALA A 360 -3.17 0.59 -7.95
N GLY A 361 -4.34 0.18 -8.42
CA GLY A 361 -4.49 -0.53 -9.69
C GLY A 361 -3.94 0.25 -10.88
N LEU A 362 -4.25 1.57 -10.97
CA LEU A 362 -3.77 2.45 -12.05
C LEU A 362 -2.27 2.79 -11.95
N LEU A 363 -1.61 2.48 -10.84
CA LEU A 363 -0.15 2.59 -10.68
C LEU A 363 0.58 1.25 -10.88
N GLY A 364 -0.17 0.19 -11.24
CA GLY A 364 0.36 -1.15 -11.47
C GLY A 364 0.46 -2.02 -10.20
N TYR A 365 -0.01 -1.55 -9.05
CA TYR A 365 -0.03 -2.29 -7.78
C TYR A 365 -1.32 -3.10 -7.65
N ALA A 366 -1.46 -4.11 -8.50
CA ALA A 366 -2.69 -4.90 -8.59
C ALA A 366 -2.94 -5.80 -7.36
N TYR A 367 -1.89 -6.24 -6.68
CA TYR A 367 -1.95 -7.14 -5.53
C TYR A 367 -1.98 -6.33 -4.23
N ALA A 368 -3.07 -5.58 -4.05
CA ALA A 368 -3.19 -4.65 -2.94
C ALA A 368 -4.26 -5.05 -1.92
N CYS A 369 -4.00 -4.70 -0.66
CA CYS A 369 -4.93 -4.73 0.46
C CYS A 369 -5.30 -3.29 0.84
N PRO A 370 -6.59 -2.94 1.01
CA PRO A 370 -6.98 -1.55 1.23
C PRO A 370 -6.49 -0.95 2.56
N ASP A 371 -6.40 -1.76 3.59
CA ASP A 371 -5.88 -1.51 4.94
C ASP A 371 -6.34 -2.68 5.85
N MET A 372 -6.29 -2.49 7.17
CA MET A 372 -6.94 -3.34 8.17
C MET A 372 -8.40 -2.93 8.36
N ILE A 373 -9.29 -3.87 8.64
CA ILE A 373 -10.71 -3.59 8.89
C ILE A 373 -10.85 -2.71 10.13
N GLY A 374 -11.51 -1.57 9.97
CA GLY A 374 -11.64 -0.53 10.99
C GLY A 374 -10.52 0.51 10.97
N GLY A 375 -9.42 0.25 10.25
CA GLY A 375 -8.24 1.11 10.14
C GLY A 375 -6.98 0.50 10.76
N GLY A 376 -5.81 0.96 10.29
CA GLY A 376 -4.48 0.53 10.75
C GLY A 376 -3.78 1.54 11.66
N SER A 377 -4.29 2.77 11.78
CA SER A 377 -3.71 3.84 12.60
C SER A 377 -3.97 3.58 14.08
N PHE A 378 -3.01 2.95 14.79
CA PHE A 378 -3.20 2.55 16.19
C PHE A 378 -3.55 3.72 17.11
N ALA A 379 -3.08 4.94 16.82
CA ALA A 379 -3.34 6.12 17.62
C ALA A 379 -4.85 6.40 17.77
N THR A 380 -5.64 6.05 16.77
CA THR A 380 -7.10 6.24 16.79
C THR A 380 -7.85 5.14 17.55
N PHE A 381 -7.14 4.08 17.96
CA PHE A 381 -7.67 3.01 18.82
C PHE A 381 -7.25 3.15 20.28
N LEU A 382 -6.32 4.07 20.59
CA LEU A 382 -5.87 4.28 21.97
C LEU A 382 -7.00 4.85 22.83
N GLY A 383 -7.25 4.20 23.97
CA GLY A 383 -8.24 4.64 24.94
C GLY A 383 -9.69 4.39 24.56
N ILE A 384 -9.97 3.70 23.44
CA ILE A 384 -11.32 3.28 23.09
C ILE A 384 -11.66 1.99 23.84
N ASP A 385 -12.65 2.06 24.71
CA ASP A 385 -13.24 0.88 25.33
C ASP A 385 -14.05 0.06 24.31
N ALA A 386 -14.13 -1.27 24.52
CA ALA A 386 -14.85 -2.16 23.62
C ALA A 386 -16.32 -1.73 23.36
N SER A 387 -16.97 -1.15 24.37
CA SER A 387 -18.37 -0.65 24.28
C SER A 387 -18.52 0.64 23.46
N GLN A 388 -17.42 1.34 23.16
CA GLN A 388 -17.42 2.62 22.45
C GLN A 388 -17.20 2.50 20.94
N PHE A 389 -16.93 1.28 20.43
CA PHE A 389 -16.77 1.09 19.00
C PHE A 389 -18.08 1.33 18.24
N ASP A 390 -18.02 2.09 17.14
CA ASP A 390 -19.09 2.14 16.15
C ASP A 390 -19.10 0.82 15.38
N GLN A 391 -19.97 -0.09 15.83
CA GLN A 391 -20.07 -1.44 15.29
C GLN A 391 -20.51 -1.43 13.82
N GLN A 392 -21.34 -0.45 13.42
CA GLN A 392 -21.73 -0.29 12.02
C GLN A 392 -20.53 0.06 11.13
N LEU A 393 -19.61 0.93 11.61
CA LEU A 393 -18.39 1.28 10.89
C LEU A 393 -17.54 0.02 10.63
N ILE A 394 -17.34 -0.82 11.66
CA ILE A 394 -16.55 -2.06 11.52
C ILE A 394 -17.20 -3.00 10.49
N VAL A 395 -18.52 -3.17 10.53
CA VAL A 395 -19.23 -4.02 9.54
C VAL A 395 -19.10 -3.46 8.13
N ARG A 396 -19.28 -2.13 7.94
CA ARG A 396 -19.16 -1.51 6.61
C ARG A 396 -17.72 -1.54 6.09
N SER A 397 -16.73 -1.36 6.96
CA SER A 397 -15.32 -1.58 6.61
C SER A 397 -15.09 -3.01 6.14
N ALA A 398 -15.56 -4.02 6.88
CA ALA A 398 -15.45 -5.43 6.47
C ALA A 398 -16.15 -5.72 5.13
N GLN A 399 -17.29 -5.06 4.84
CA GLN A 399 -17.99 -5.18 3.56
C GLN A 399 -17.16 -4.63 2.39
N VAL A 400 -16.47 -3.50 2.56
CA VAL A 400 -15.55 -2.99 1.53
C VAL A 400 -14.43 -3.98 1.27
N HIS A 401 -13.83 -4.55 2.33
CA HIS A 401 -12.71 -5.50 2.20
C HIS A 401 -13.12 -6.84 1.58
N ALA A 402 -14.36 -7.28 1.77
CA ALA A 402 -14.80 -8.64 1.40
C ALA A 402 -14.59 -9.00 -0.07
N LEU A 403 -14.74 -8.06 -0.99
CA LEU A 403 -14.58 -8.25 -2.43
C LEU A 403 -13.46 -7.37 -3.02
N MET A 404 -12.45 -7.06 -2.19
CA MET A 404 -11.14 -6.56 -2.61
C MET A 404 -10.18 -7.73 -2.86
N PRO A 405 -9.04 -7.50 -3.52
CA PRO A 405 -8.05 -8.56 -3.75
C PRO A 405 -7.61 -9.27 -2.47
N MET A 406 -7.57 -8.53 -1.36
CA MET A 406 -7.17 -9.03 -0.03
C MET A 406 -8.07 -8.43 1.04
N MET A 407 -8.24 -9.18 2.13
CA MET A 407 -9.03 -8.81 3.30
C MET A 407 -8.19 -9.00 4.55
N GLN A 408 -7.94 -7.94 5.32
CA GLN A 408 -7.07 -7.99 6.50
C GLN A 408 -7.81 -7.52 7.75
N PHE A 409 -7.77 -8.32 8.80
CA PHE A 409 -8.22 -8.00 10.15
C PHE A 409 -7.03 -7.58 11.01
N SER A 410 -7.29 -6.77 12.05
CA SER A 410 -6.34 -6.53 13.13
C SER A 410 -7.04 -6.48 14.48
N VAL A 411 -7.91 -5.47 14.73
CA VAL A 411 -8.76 -5.49 15.92
C VAL A 411 -9.64 -6.74 15.92
N ALA A 412 -9.72 -7.43 17.06
CA ALA A 412 -10.48 -8.67 17.21
C ALA A 412 -12.00 -8.41 17.17
N PRO A 413 -12.74 -8.79 16.11
CA PRO A 413 -14.17 -8.50 16.00
C PRO A 413 -15.01 -9.09 17.15
N TRP A 414 -14.64 -10.27 17.63
CA TRP A 414 -15.35 -10.96 18.73
C TRP A 414 -15.19 -10.25 20.08
N ARG A 415 -14.20 -9.37 20.23
CA ARG A 415 -14.00 -8.58 21.46
C ARG A 415 -14.84 -7.30 21.47
N ILE A 416 -15.09 -6.71 20.29
CA ILE A 416 -15.66 -5.36 20.18
C ILE A 416 -17.09 -5.33 19.63
N LEU A 417 -17.61 -6.44 19.08
CA LEU A 417 -18.91 -6.49 18.43
C LEU A 417 -19.91 -7.33 19.22
N ASP A 418 -21.16 -6.91 19.22
CA ASP A 418 -22.26 -7.78 19.64
C ASP A 418 -22.49 -8.94 18.67
N ALA A 419 -23.34 -9.88 19.04
CA ALA A 419 -23.58 -11.09 18.26
C ALA A 419 -24.08 -10.81 16.83
N GLN A 420 -24.92 -9.79 16.62
CA GLN A 420 -25.48 -9.46 15.32
C GLN A 420 -24.39 -8.88 14.38
N HIS A 421 -23.62 -7.90 14.86
CA HIS A 421 -22.55 -7.27 14.11
C HIS A 421 -21.39 -8.26 13.84
N LEU A 422 -21.06 -9.10 14.82
CA LEU A 422 -20.06 -10.17 14.66
C LEU A 422 -20.46 -11.16 13.56
N GLN A 423 -21.75 -11.59 13.51
CA GLN A 423 -22.22 -12.45 12.44
C GLN A 423 -22.13 -11.78 11.06
N ALA A 424 -22.42 -10.48 10.97
CA ALA A 424 -22.30 -9.73 9.73
C ALA A 424 -20.83 -9.69 9.24
N VAL A 425 -19.87 -9.41 10.13
CA VAL A 425 -18.43 -9.40 9.80
C VAL A 425 -17.94 -10.80 9.43
N LYS A 426 -18.34 -11.84 10.18
CA LYS A 426 -18.00 -13.23 9.86
C LYS A 426 -18.54 -13.65 8.49
N ALA A 427 -19.75 -13.21 8.13
CA ALA A 427 -20.30 -13.47 6.80
C ALA A 427 -19.44 -12.85 5.69
N MET A 428 -18.84 -11.68 5.92
CA MET A 428 -17.92 -11.04 4.97
C MET A 428 -16.62 -11.80 4.82
N ALA A 429 -16.03 -12.31 5.92
CA ALA A 429 -14.85 -13.16 5.85
C ALA A 429 -15.10 -14.46 5.05
N LYS A 430 -16.28 -15.08 5.26
CA LYS A 430 -16.69 -16.25 4.47
C LYS A 430 -16.99 -15.92 3.01
N LEU A 431 -17.56 -14.74 2.73
CA LEU A 431 -17.80 -14.27 1.38
C LEU A 431 -16.48 -14.08 0.63
N HIS A 432 -15.46 -13.48 1.28
CA HIS A 432 -14.12 -13.35 0.72
C HIS A 432 -13.55 -14.72 0.32
N ALA A 433 -13.58 -15.69 1.24
CA ALA A 433 -13.13 -17.06 0.95
C ALA A 433 -13.93 -17.73 -0.17
N THR A 434 -15.24 -17.49 -0.26
CA THR A 434 -16.10 -18.00 -1.35
C THR A 434 -15.70 -17.42 -2.70
N PHE A 435 -15.39 -16.11 -2.76
CA PHE A 435 -14.92 -15.44 -3.96
C PHE A 435 -13.43 -15.65 -4.24
N GLY A 436 -12.69 -16.23 -3.31
CA GLY A 436 -11.23 -16.37 -3.37
C GLY A 436 -10.74 -17.00 -4.67
N HIS A 437 -11.46 -18.01 -5.20
CA HIS A 437 -11.11 -18.60 -6.50
C HIS A 437 -11.22 -17.61 -7.66
N TYR A 438 -12.29 -16.79 -7.68
CA TYR A 438 -12.46 -15.76 -8.71
C TYR A 438 -11.45 -14.62 -8.54
N ILE A 439 -11.19 -14.18 -7.32
CA ILE A 439 -10.18 -13.15 -7.02
C ILE A 439 -8.80 -13.63 -7.49
N LEU A 440 -8.43 -14.89 -7.19
CA LEU A 440 -7.19 -15.49 -7.67
C LEU A 440 -7.14 -15.60 -9.20
N GLN A 441 -8.28 -15.87 -9.87
CA GLN A 441 -8.36 -15.84 -11.33
C GLN A 441 -8.05 -14.43 -11.87
N CYS A 442 -8.62 -13.39 -11.27
CA CYS A 442 -8.32 -12.00 -11.63
C CYS A 442 -6.84 -11.67 -11.40
N ALA A 443 -6.24 -12.15 -10.31
CA ALA A 443 -4.82 -11.96 -10.03
C ALA A 443 -3.93 -12.65 -11.08
N ARG A 444 -4.26 -13.87 -11.51
CA ARG A 444 -3.56 -14.57 -12.60
C ARG A 444 -3.68 -13.83 -13.93
N GLN A 445 -4.86 -13.30 -14.22
CA GLN A 445 -5.05 -12.46 -15.39
C GLN A 445 -4.19 -11.19 -15.31
N SER A 446 -4.20 -10.50 -14.18
CA SER A 446 -3.35 -9.33 -13.95
C SER A 446 -1.87 -9.62 -14.13
N ALA A 447 -1.39 -10.78 -13.64
CA ALA A 447 0.00 -11.21 -13.77
C ALA A 447 0.46 -11.37 -15.23
N THR A 448 -0.46 -11.61 -16.15
CA THR A 448 -0.16 -11.83 -17.58
C THR A 448 -0.50 -10.62 -18.45
N THR A 449 -1.59 -9.92 -18.14
CA THR A 449 -2.11 -8.82 -18.97
C THR A 449 -1.82 -7.43 -18.41
N GLY A 450 -1.49 -7.33 -17.11
CA GLY A 450 -1.36 -6.07 -16.39
C GLY A 450 -2.69 -5.40 -16.02
N GLU A 451 -3.84 -5.95 -16.41
CA GLU A 451 -5.15 -5.40 -16.05
C GLU A 451 -5.32 -5.28 -14.54
N PRO A 452 -5.79 -4.14 -14.00
CA PRO A 452 -6.06 -4.02 -12.57
C PRO A 452 -7.15 -4.98 -12.11
N ILE A 453 -7.02 -5.54 -10.91
CA ILE A 453 -8.06 -6.38 -10.30
C ILE A 453 -9.25 -5.51 -9.86
N VAL A 454 -8.97 -4.35 -9.27
CA VAL A 454 -9.96 -3.34 -8.88
C VAL A 454 -9.94 -2.23 -9.94
N GLN A 455 -11.06 -2.05 -10.63
CA GLN A 455 -11.15 -1.11 -11.74
C GLN A 455 -12.23 -0.05 -11.45
N SER A 456 -11.95 1.22 -11.77
CA SER A 456 -13.00 2.24 -11.78
C SER A 456 -14.03 1.97 -12.85
N LEU A 457 -15.25 2.52 -12.71
CA LEU A 457 -16.24 2.43 -13.77
C LEU A 457 -15.81 3.17 -15.04
N GLU A 458 -15.04 4.26 -14.94
CA GLU A 458 -14.45 4.95 -16.10
C GLU A 458 -13.46 4.07 -16.86
N TYR A 459 -12.67 3.27 -16.17
CA TYR A 459 -11.75 2.30 -16.78
C TYR A 459 -12.49 1.21 -17.56
N ALA A 460 -13.51 0.62 -16.92
CA ALA A 460 -14.23 -0.53 -17.47
C ALA A 460 -15.31 -0.14 -18.51
N TYR A 461 -15.87 1.06 -18.39
CA TYR A 461 -16.93 1.61 -19.25
C TYR A 461 -16.61 3.05 -19.65
N PRO A 462 -15.61 3.26 -20.51
CA PRO A 462 -15.17 4.60 -20.89
C PRO A 462 -16.26 5.37 -21.66
N ASN A 463 -16.18 6.70 -21.56
CA ASN A 463 -17.08 7.63 -22.28
C ASN A 463 -18.57 7.58 -21.83
N HIS A 464 -18.86 7.05 -20.65
CA HIS A 464 -20.21 7.04 -20.06
C HIS A 464 -20.40 8.09 -18.95
N GLY A 465 -19.38 8.92 -18.69
CA GLY A 465 -19.44 9.95 -17.63
C GLY A 465 -19.23 9.39 -16.23
N TYR A 466 -18.52 8.27 -16.09
CA TYR A 466 -18.32 7.58 -14.80
C TYR A 466 -17.04 8.00 -14.06
N ALA A 467 -16.32 8.99 -14.56
CA ALA A 467 -15.05 9.42 -13.97
C ALA A 467 -15.16 9.80 -12.48
N GLU A 468 -16.28 10.40 -12.08
CA GLU A 468 -16.52 10.86 -10.70
C GLU A 468 -17.15 9.78 -9.78
N ILE A 469 -17.36 8.54 -10.26
CA ILE A 469 -17.89 7.45 -9.46
C ILE A 469 -16.74 6.79 -8.68
N THR A 470 -16.65 7.07 -7.39
CA THR A 470 -15.53 6.64 -6.52
C THR A 470 -15.94 5.67 -5.41
N ASP A 471 -17.24 5.32 -5.30
CA ASP A 471 -17.80 4.46 -4.26
C ASP A 471 -18.30 3.10 -4.78
N GLN A 472 -17.92 2.75 -6.01
CA GLN A 472 -18.20 1.51 -6.70
C GLN A 472 -16.99 1.10 -7.52
N TRP A 473 -16.79 -0.21 -7.72
CA TRP A 473 -15.72 -0.72 -8.58
C TRP A 473 -16.14 -1.98 -9.32
N MET A 474 -15.41 -2.28 -10.39
CA MET A 474 -15.43 -3.60 -11.00
C MET A 474 -14.35 -4.47 -10.36
N LEU A 475 -14.71 -5.64 -9.87
CA LEU A 475 -13.80 -6.71 -9.50
C LEU A 475 -13.58 -7.58 -10.76
N GLY A 476 -12.42 -7.39 -11.39
CA GLY A 476 -12.18 -7.91 -12.73
C GLY A 476 -13.24 -7.44 -13.73
N ALA A 477 -13.51 -8.27 -14.73
CA ALA A 477 -14.48 -7.92 -15.79
C ALA A 477 -15.93 -8.34 -15.47
N ARG A 478 -16.15 -9.12 -14.40
CA ARG A 478 -17.42 -9.82 -14.19
C ARG A 478 -18.31 -9.23 -13.10
N TYR A 479 -17.74 -8.81 -11.97
CA TYR A 479 -18.54 -8.34 -10.85
C TYR A 479 -18.38 -6.85 -10.61
N MET A 480 -19.48 -6.15 -10.37
CA MET A 480 -19.49 -4.78 -9.84
C MET A 480 -19.86 -4.81 -8.37
N VAL A 481 -19.15 -4.08 -7.54
CA VAL A 481 -19.35 -4.03 -6.09
C VAL A 481 -19.71 -2.61 -5.67
N ALA A 482 -20.75 -2.48 -4.83
CA ALA A 482 -21.28 -1.18 -4.43
C ALA A 482 -21.64 -1.16 -2.93
N PRO A 483 -20.65 -1.16 -2.00
CA PRO A 483 -20.89 -1.20 -0.57
C PRO A 483 -21.41 0.13 -0.03
N MET A 484 -21.97 0.12 1.17
CA MET A 484 -22.13 1.35 1.95
C MET A 484 -20.77 1.83 2.45
N VAL A 485 -20.48 3.11 2.24
CA VAL A 485 -19.25 3.79 2.74
C VAL A 485 -19.59 4.91 3.73
N SER A 486 -20.81 4.91 4.22
CA SER A 486 -21.34 5.82 5.24
C SER A 486 -22.35 5.10 6.12
N ALA A 487 -22.68 5.69 7.26
CA ALA A 487 -23.80 5.21 8.08
C ALA A 487 -25.11 5.26 7.28
N GLY A 488 -26.01 4.32 7.57
CA GLY A 488 -27.32 4.22 6.92
C GLY A 488 -27.61 2.86 6.32
N THR A 489 -28.77 2.77 5.65
CA THR A 489 -29.30 1.51 5.12
C THR A 489 -29.80 1.62 3.67
N SER A 490 -29.48 2.71 2.97
CA SER A 490 -29.90 2.93 1.58
C SER A 490 -28.81 3.67 0.81
N ARG A 491 -28.65 3.36 -0.47
CA ARG A 491 -27.74 4.07 -1.36
C ARG A 491 -28.22 4.05 -2.81
N SER A 492 -27.73 5.01 -3.58
CA SER A 492 -27.80 4.98 -5.04
C SER A 492 -26.66 4.14 -5.62
N VAL A 493 -26.95 3.38 -6.67
CA VAL A 493 -26.00 2.55 -7.41
C VAL A 493 -26.12 2.86 -8.90
N VAL A 494 -25.01 3.18 -9.53
CA VAL A 494 -24.92 3.32 -10.98
C VAL A 494 -24.71 1.94 -11.58
N LEU A 495 -25.66 1.45 -12.37
CA LEU A 495 -25.52 0.22 -13.15
C LEU A 495 -25.06 0.57 -14.57
N PRO A 496 -23.83 0.20 -14.97
CA PRO A 496 -23.36 0.40 -16.33
C PRO A 496 -24.24 -0.33 -17.37
N PRO A 497 -24.15 0.02 -18.67
CA PRO A 497 -24.91 -0.67 -19.72
C PRO A 497 -24.74 -2.19 -19.69
N GLY A 498 -25.81 -2.93 -19.98
CA GLY A 498 -25.84 -4.39 -20.00
C GLY A 498 -26.94 -4.96 -19.11
N LYS A 499 -26.85 -6.28 -18.83
CA LYS A 499 -27.71 -6.98 -17.89
C LYS A 499 -26.90 -7.38 -16.67
N TRP A 500 -27.49 -7.23 -15.49
CA TRP A 500 -26.83 -7.47 -14.21
C TRP A 500 -27.68 -8.37 -13.30
N LYS A 501 -27.09 -9.36 -12.69
CA LYS A 501 -27.73 -10.18 -11.65
C LYS A 501 -27.21 -9.71 -10.29
N ASP A 502 -28.10 -9.22 -9.43
CA ASP A 502 -27.72 -8.75 -8.09
C ASP A 502 -27.42 -9.92 -7.11
N ASP A 503 -26.90 -9.56 -5.93
CA ASP A 503 -26.58 -10.48 -4.82
C ASP A 503 -27.80 -11.30 -4.34
N ARG A 504 -29.03 -10.93 -4.72
CA ARG A 504 -30.29 -11.61 -4.41
C ARG A 504 -30.84 -12.41 -5.60
N GLY A 505 -30.08 -12.53 -6.69
CA GLY A 505 -30.45 -13.27 -7.89
C GLY A 505 -31.40 -12.55 -8.84
N ARG A 506 -31.75 -11.28 -8.61
CA ARG A 506 -32.63 -10.51 -9.50
C ARG A 506 -31.85 -10.01 -10.70
N VAL A 507 -32.45 -10.13 -11.88
CA VAL A 507 -31.88 -9.60 -13.13
C VAL A 507 -32.35 -8.18 -13.37
N LEU A 508 -31.40 -7.26 -13.56
CA LEU A 508 -31.64 -5.84 -13.72
C LEU A 508 -31.06 -5.37 -15.08
N LYS A 509 -31.76 -4.44 -15.72
CA LYS A 509 -31.24 -3.72 -16.90
C LYS A 509 -30.33 -2.59 -16.41
N GLY A 510 -29.12 -2.51 -16.93
CA GLY A 510 -28.18 -1.42 -16.69
C GLY A 510 -28.45 -0.16 -17.54
N GLY A 511 -27.48 0.75 -17.57
CA GLY A 511 -27.58 2.07 -18.18
C GLY A 511 -28.41 3.05 -17.34
N ARG A 512 -28.49 2.87 -16.02
CA ARG A 512 -29.31 3.71 -15.13
C ARG A 512 -28.76 3.70 -13.70
N THR A 513 -29.19 4.68 -12.92
CA THR A 513 -29.01 4.70 -11.48
C THR A 513 -30.25 4.11 -10.79
N ILE A 514 -30.03 3.30 -9.77
CA ILE A 514 -31.09 2.72 -8.92
C ILE A 514 -30.81 3.05 -7.46
N THR A 515 -31.88 3.18 -6.68
CA THR A 515 -31.78 3.25 -5.20
C THR A 515 -32.10 1.88 -4.63
N ILE A 516 -31.30 1.41 -3.69
CA ILE A 516 -31.43 0.10 -3.07
C ILE A 516 -31.33 0.17 -1.55
N ASP A 517 -32.03 -0.76 -0.89
CA ASP A 517 -31.87 -0.99 0.54
C ASP A 517 -30.64 -1.87 0.78
N VAL A 518 -29.82 -1.44 1.74
CA VAL A 518 -28.59 -2.10 2.14
C VAL A 518 -28.59 -2.29 3.67
N PRO A 519 -29.38 -3.23 4.19
CA PRO A 519 -29.32 -3.56 5.60
C PRO A 519 -27.90 -3.97 6.01
N LEU A 520 -27.61 -3.96 7.30
CA LEU A 520 -26.27 -4.19 7.84
C LEU A 520 -25.65 -5.52 7.37
N THR A 521 -26.46 -6.54 7.15
CA THR A 521 -25.99 -7.87 6.72
C THR A 521 -25.75 -8.01 5.23
N ARG A 522 -25.99 -6.96 4.44
CA ARG A 522 -25.90 -7.00 2.97
C ARG A 522 -24.70 -6.23 2.43
N LEU A 523 -23.90 -6.88 1.61
CA LEU A 523 -22.99 -6.24 0.65
C LEU A 523 -23.60 -6.35 -0.75
N PRO A 524 -24.00 -5.24 -1.38
CA PRO A 524 -24.48 -5.27 -2.76
C PRO A 524 -23.34 -5.53 -3.75
N TYR A 525 -23.50 -6.56 -4.56
CA TYR A 525 -22.66 -6.81 -5.74
C TYR A 525 -23.52 -7.31 -6.89
N TYR A 526 -23.01 -7.17 -8.10
CA TYR A 526 -23.75 -7.43 -9.33
C TYR A 526 -22.88 -8.23 -10.29
N GLU A 527 -23.36 -9.35 -10.76
CA GLU A 527 -22.73 -10.17 -11.80
C GLU A 527 -23.18 -9.67 -13.18
N LYS A 528 -22.25 -9.39 -14.05
CA LYS A 528 -22.53 -9.08 -15.47
C LYS A 528 -22.95 -10.35 -16.20
N LEU A 529 -24.11 -10.31 -16.91
CA LEU A 529 -24.68 -11.43 -17.67
C LEU A 529 -24.35 -11.32 -19.16
#